data_32f9181bb3b2355c0c2e2be55aa2c2e6
#
_entry.id   32f9181bb3b2355c0c2e2be55aa2c2e6
#
_cell.length_a   1.000
_cell.length_b   1.000
_cell.length_c   1.000
_cell.angle_alpha   90.00
_cell.angle_beta   90.00
_cell.angle_gamma   90.00
#
_symmetry.space_group_name_H-M   'P 1'
#
loop_
_entity.id
_entity.type
_entity.pdbx_description
1 polymer ?
#
loop_
_entity_poly.entity_id
_entity_poly.type
_entity_poly.pdbx_seq_one_letter_code
_entity_poly.pdbx_strand_id
1 'polypeptide(L)'
;EAAENALRQLAETGAVPAPLAGSIRSTGTLQLNASWELDFFGKYRAALDAALGTVNAAEADAQAARVLLASNVARSYIQLARTEAQLVVARRTLAQREETVGLVRDRVSAGLDSQLEQHQSEGGLPEARQQIEALQEQSQLTRNALGALVGDPKVALALSAPALAAIKNMD
;
A
#
# COMPACT_ATOMS: atom_id res chain seq x y z
N GLU A 1 10.02 53.64 41.75
CA GLU A 1 10.47 54.42 42.96
C GLU A 1 11.63 53.69 43.68
N ALA A 2 11.55 52.43 44.06
CA ALA A 2 12.62 51.71 44.77
C ALA A 2 13.92 51.59 43.93
N ALA A 3 13.81 51.27 42.61
CA ALA A 3 14.93 51.25 41.73
C ALA A 3 15.58 52.61 41.45
N GLU A 4 14.77 53.66 41.41
CA GLU A 4 15.22 55.03 41.22
C GLU A 4 15.95 55.59 42.44
N ASN A 5 15.50 55.22 43.61
CA ASN A 5 16.16 55.56 44.85
C ASN A 5 17.48 54.83 45.02
N ALA A 6 17.55 53.57 44.64
CA ALA A 6 18.79 52.81 44.64
C ALA A 6 19.84 53.38 43.66
N LEU A 7 19.43 53.80 42.46
CA LEU A 7 20.32 54.44 41.48
C LEU A 7 20.83 55.87 41.99
N ARG A 8 20.00 56.62 42.70
CA ARG A 8 20.41 57.84 43.28
C ARG A 8 21.46 57.60 44.37
N GLN A 9 21.24 56.61 45.24
CA GLN A 9 22.21 56.26 46.27
C GLN A 9 23.54 55.82 45.69
N LEU A 10 23.53 55.05 44.60
CA LEU A 10 24.75 54.62 43.89
C LEU A 10 25.46 55.80 43.21
N ALA A 11 24.74 56.83 42.77
CA ALA A 11 25.33 58.05 42.23
C ALA A 11 25.98 58.94 43.32
N GLU A 12 25.39 59.02 44.50
CA GLU A 12 25.95 59.75 45.68
C GLU A 12 27.22 59.07 46.21
N THR A 13 27.35 57.75 46.05
CA THR A 13 28.55 57.02 46.45
C THR A 13 29.70 57.10 45.42
N GLY A 14 29.47 57.78 44.30
CA GLY A 14 30.47 57.89 43.21
C GLY A 14 30.63 56.65 42.36
N ALA A 15 29.80 55.62 42.59
CA ALA A 15 29.82 54.38 41.86
C ALA A 15 29.20 54.48 40.45
N VAL A 16 28.31 55.50 40.22
CA VAL A 16 27.69 55.75 38.92
C VAL A 16 27.78 57.24 38.62
N PRO A 17 28.14 57.71 37.41
CA PRO A 17 28.13 59.11 37.03
C PRO A 17 26.75 59.79 37.26
N ALA A 18 26.72 60.91 37.95
CA ALA A 18 25.50 61.66 38.31
C ALA A 18 24.51 61.88 37.14
N PRO A 19 24.94 62.14 35.90
CA PRO A 19 24.02 62.33 34.77
C PRO A 19 23.26 61.06 34.36
N LEU A 20 23.62 59.87 34.89
CA LEU A 20 22.91 58.60 34.61
C LEU A 20 21.91 58.23 35.72
N ALA A 21 22.01 58.83 36.86
CA ALA A 21 21.14 58.60 38.02
C ALA A 21 19.76 59.14 37.77
N GLY A 22 18.74 58.29 37.72
CA GLY A 22 17.33 58.71 37.56
C GLY A 22 16.91 59.12 36.15
N SER A 23 17.76 58.88 35.11
CA SER A 23 17.39 59.13 33.72
C SER A 23 17.05 57.80 32.98
N ILE A 24 15.87 57.76 32.40
CA ILE A 24 15.48 56.62 31.48
C ILE A 24 16.07 56.97 30.12
N ARG A 25 17.03 56.15 29.69
CA ARG A 25 17.56 56.20 28.31
C ARG A 25 17.03 55.04 27.50
N SER A 26 16.29 55.35 26.43
CA SER A 26 15.91 54.37 25.43
C SER A 26 16.96 54.35 24.33
N THR A 27 17.61 53.19 24.15
CA THR A 27 18.56 52.98 23.04
C THR A 27 17.86 52.07 22.02
N GLY A 28 17.60 52.57 20.84
CA GLY A 28 17.10 51.78 19.72
C GLY A 28 18.25 51.49 18.75
N THR A 29 18.49 50.24 18.44
CA THR A 29 19.47 49.84 17.43
C THR A 29 18.71 49.27 16.21
N LEU A 30 18.84 49.94 15.08
CA LEU A 30 18.36 49.43 13.79
C LEU A 30 19.54 48.93 13.01
N GLN A 31 19.56 47.60 12.73
CA GLN A 31 20.61 46.99 11.93
C GLN A 31 20.01 46.47 10.61
N LEU A 32 20.59 46.91 9.50
CA LEU A 32 20.32 46.39 8.19
C LEU A 32 21.53 45.59 7.73
N ASN A 33 21.38 44.26 7.68
CA ASN A 33 22.44 43.36 7.19
C ASN A 33 22.10 42.91 5.78
N ALA A 34 22.95 43.24 4.81
CA ALA A 34 22.90 42.71 3.47
C ALA A 34 24.19 41.94 3.20
N SER A 35 24.06 40.66 2.90
CA SER A 35 25.18 39.84 2.48
C SER A 35 24.97 39.42 1.01
N TRP A 36 25.99 39.65 0.20
CA TRP A 36 25.99 39.28 -1.22
C TRP A 36 27.20 38.41 -1.48
N GLU A 37 26.97 37.14 -1.92
CA GLU A 37 28.04 36.21 -2.31
C GLU A 37 28.07 36.15 -3.86
N LEU A 38 29.20 36.60 -4.43
CA LEU A 38 29.44 36.50 -5.85
C LEU A 38 29.90 35.10 -6.22
N ASP A 39 29.13 34.43 -7.08
CA ASP A 39 29.41 33.04 -7.50
C ASP A 39 30.40 33.01 -8.67
N PHE A 40 31.67 33.23 -8.40
CA PHE A 40 32.74 33.21 -9.42
C PHE A 40 33.07 31.79 -9.95
N PHE A 41 32.71 30.75 -9.20
CA PHE A 41 33.06 29.35 -9.51
C PHE A 41 31.83 28.49 -9.81
N GLY A 42 30.64 29.05 -9.93
CA GLY A 42 29.42 28.32 -10.29
C GLY A 42 28.85 27.41 -9.19
N LYS A 43 29.17 27.67 -7.92
CA LYS A 43 28.69 26.91 -6.76
C LYS A 43 27.16 26.85 -6.70
N TYR A 44 26.49 27.99 -6.88
CA TYR A 44 25.03 28.05 -6.85
C TYR A 44 24.39 27.41 -8.08
N ARG A 45 25.04 27.51 -9.25
CA ARG A 45 24.62 26.84 -10.47
C ARG A 45 24.72 25.32 -10.33
N ALA A 46 25.82 24.82 -9.81
CA ALA A 46 26.00 23.39 -9.51
C ALA A 46 24.99 22.88 -8.47
N ALA A 47 24.68 23.68 -7.44
CA ALA A 47 23.68 23.35 -6.46
C ALA A 47 22.26 23.30 -7.07
N LEU A 48 21.94 24.23 -7.97
CA LEU A 48 20.68 24.22 -8.71
C LEU A 48 20.56 22.98 -9.62
N ASP A 49 21.63 22.68 -10.37
CA ASP A 49 21.66 21.50 -11.25
C ASP A 49 21.54 20.20 -10.47
N ALA A 50 22.16 20.13 -9.30
CA ALA A 50 22.01 18.99 -8.38
C ALA A 50 20.56 18.87 -7.86
N ALA A 51 19.92 19.99 -7.48
CA ALA A 51 18.54 20.00 -7.02
C ALA A 51 17.57 19.58 -8.15
N LEU A 52 17.78 20.07 -9.38
CA LEU A 52 17.00 19.64 -10.55
C LEU A 52 17.21 18.15 -10.85
N GLY A 53 18.44 17.65 -10.69
CA GLY A 53 18.76 16.23 -10.80
C GLY A 53 17.97 15.37 -9.83
N THR A 54 17.80 15.83 -8.58
CA THR A 54 16.99 15.09 -7.57
C THR A 54 15.50 15.08 -7.92
N VAL A 55 14.97 16.16 -8.50
CA VAL A 55 13.57 16.21 -8.97
C VAL A 55 13.37 15.22 -10.12
N ASN A 56 14.24 15.22 -11.11
CA ASN A 56 14.17 14.29 -12.25
C ASN A 56 14.27 12.81 -11.79
N ALA A 57 15.12 12.53 -10.81
CA ALA A 57 15.23 11.19 -10.19
C ALA A 57 13.91 10.80 -9.52
N ALA A 58 13.31 11.69 -8.72
CA ALA A 58 12.05 11.42 -8.06
C ALA A 58 10.89 11.21 -9.05
N GLU A 59 10.87 11.93 -10.19
CA GLU A 59 9.90 11.71 -11.26
C GLU A 59 10.09 10.34 -11.92
N ALA A 60 11.33 9.93 -12.18
CA ALA A 60 11.63 8.61 -12.72
C ALA A 60 11.20 7.49 -11.77
N ASP A 61 11.46 7.66 -10.46
CA ASP A 61 11.02 6.72 -9.42
C ASP A 61 9.48 6.62 -9.36
N ALA A 62 8.79 7.74 -9.48
CA ALA A 62 7.33 7.75 -9.53
C ALA A 62 6.78 7.01 -10.76
N GLN A 63 7.42 7.13 -11.92
CA GLN A 63 7.05 6.37 -13.12
C GLN A 63 7.33 4.87 -12.95
N ALA A 64 8.48 4.51 -12.38
CA ALA A 64 8.81 3.12 -12.08
C ALA A 64 7.78 2.49 -11.10
N ALA A 65 7.38 3.23 -10.06
CA ALA A 65 6.36 2.79 -9.13
C ALA A 65 4.99 2.57 -9.80
N ARG A 66 4.59 3.44 -10.74
CA ARG A 66 3.34 3.27 -11.51
C ARG A 66 3.37 2.02 -12.38
N VAL A 67 4.48 1.75 -13.06
CA VAL A 67 4.63 0.53 -13.89
C VAL A 67 4.58 -0.71 -13.01
N LEU A 68 5.26 -0.69 -11.86
CA LEU A 68 5.24 -1.80 -10.89
C LEU A 68 3.82 -2.06 -10.37
N LEU A 69 3.11 -1.00 -9.97
CA LEU A 69 1.73 -1.12 -9.50
C LEU A 69 0.80 -1.70 -10.59
N ALA A 70 0.86 -1.16 -11.81
CA ALA A 70 0.07 -1.65 -12.93
C ALA A 70 0.35 -3.14 -13.23
N SER A 71 1.63 -3.54 -13.18
CA SER A 71 2.04 -4.93 -13.38
C SER A 71 1.50 -5.85 -12.28
N ASN A 72 1.51 -5.40 -11.02
CA ASN A 72 0.98 -6.16 -9.89
C ASN A 72 -0.54 -6.33 -9.99
N VAL A 73 -1.27 -5.27 -10.37
CA VAL A 73 -2.71 -5.33 -10.61
C VAL A 73 -3.02 -6.32 -11.73
N ALA A 74 -2.30 -6.24 -12.85
CA ALA A 74 -2.50 -7.14 -13.98
C ALA A 74 -2.25 -8.61 -13.60
N ARG A 75 -1.16 -8.90 -12.88
CA ARG A 75 -0.85 -10.25 -12.39
C ARG A 75 -1.94 -10.79 -11.46
N SER A 76 -2.38 -9.98 -10.50
CA SER A 76 -3.42 -10.38 -9.55
C SER A 76 -4.75 -10.61 -10.27
N TYR A 77 -5.07 -9.83 -11.29
CA TYR A 77 -6.28 -10.00 -12.09
C TYR A 77 -6.27 -11.30 -12.91
N ILE A 78 -5.13 -11.62 -13.54
CA ILE A 78 -4.93 -12.89 -14.26
C ILE A 78 -5.00 -14.07 -13.29
N GLN A 79 -4.41 -13.94 -12.10
CA GLN A 79 -4.48 -14.97 -11.06
C GLN A 79 -5.92 -15.21 -10.62
N LEU A 80 -6.73 -14.16 -10.44
CA LEU A 80 -8.15 -14.30 -10.14
C LEU A 80 -8.88 -15.07 -11.25
N ALA A 81 -8.68 -14.69 -12.51
CA ALA A 81 -9.28 -15.37 -13.65
C ALA A 81 -8.93 -16.87 -13.70
N ARG A 82 -7.67 -17.20 -13.43
CA ARG A 82 -7.19 -18.59 -13.35
C ARG A 82 -7.87 -19.36 -12.22
N THR A 83 -7.94 -18.78 -11.02
CA THR A 83 -8.57 -19.42 -9.87
C THR A 83 -10.06 -19.66 -10.09
N GLU A 84 -10.77 -18.71 -10.68
CA GLU A 84 -12.20 -18.87 -11.03
C GLU A 84 -12.40 -19.97 -12.08
N ALA A 85 -11.53 -20.06 -13.09
CA ALA A 85 -11.59 -21.14 -14.06
C ALA A 85 -11.33 -22.52 -13.41
N GLN A 86 -10.37 -22.60 -12.47
CA GLN A 86 -10.11 -23.81 -11.70
C GLN A 86 -11.32 -24.20 -10.83
N LEU A 87 -11.99 -23.19 -10.24
CA LEU A 87 -13.20 -23.40 -9.44
C LEU A 87 -14.34 -24.02 -10.26
N VAL A 88 -14.52 -23.54 -11.50
CA VAL A 88 -15.51 -24.13 -12.43
C VAL A 88 -15.19 -25.60 -12.70
N VAL A 89 -13.92 -25.94 -12.97
CA VAL A 89 -13.48 -27.32 -13.20
C VAL A 89 -13.68 -28.18 -11.95
N ALA A 90 -13.29 -27.68 -10.77
CA ALA A 90 -13.43 -28.41 -9.51
C ALA A 90 -14.90 -28.73 -9.18
N ARG A 91 -15.82 -27.78 -9.40
CA ARG A 91 -17.27 -28.00 -9.24
C ARG A 91 -17.80 -29.06 -10.20
N ARG A 92 -17.35 -29.04 -11.46
CA ARG A 92 -17.72 -30.05 -12.44
C ARG A 92 -17.19 -31.44 -12.03
N THR A 93 -15.97 -31.51 -11.54
CA THR A 93 -15.39 -32.77 -11.03
C THR A 93 -16.18 -33.31 -9.84
N LEU A 94 -16.59 -32.44 -8.90
CA LEU A 94 -17.44 -32.85 -7.78
C LEU A 94 -18.77 -33.44 -8.30
N ALA A 95 -19.46 -32.76 -9.21
CA ALA A 95 -20.71 -33.23 -9.78
C ALA A 95 -20.57 -34.61 -10.47
N GLN A 96 -19.48 -34.83 -11.23
CA GLN A 96 -19.18 -36.10 -11.83
C GLN A 96 -18.93 -37.22 -10.80
N ARG A 97 -18.20 -36.90 -9.70
CA ARG A 97 -17.99 -37.89 -8.63
C ARG A 97 -19.29 -38.20 -7.89
N GLU A 98 -20.16 -37.23 -7.65
CA GLU A 98 -21.49 -37.42 -7.04
C GLU A 98 -22.40 -38.30 -7.92
N GLU A 99 -22.37 -38.12 -9.24
CA GLU A 99 -23.05 -38.98 -10.19
C GLU A 99 -22.50 -40.42 -10.16
N THR A 100 -21.18 -40.58 -10.15
CA THR A 100 -20.53 -41.90 -10.05
C THR A 100 -20.93 -42.61 -8.76
N VAL A 101 -20.95 -41.89 -7.61
CA VAL A 101 -21.41 -42.47 -6.34
C VAL A 101 -22.87 -42.91 -6.43
N GLY A 102 -23.72 -42.10 -7.06
CA GLY A 102 -25.13 -42.48 -7.34
C GLY A 102 -25.23 -43.83 -8.09
N LEU A 103 -24.50 -43.95 -9.19
CA LEU A 103 -24.47 -45.20 -10.02
C LEU A 103 -23.97 -46.41 -9.22
N VAL A 104 -22.90 -46.22 -8.40
CA VAL A 104 -22.36 -47.31 -7.55
C VAL A 104 -23.40 -47.74 -6.50
N ARG A 105 -24.09 -46.80 -5.87
CA ARG A 105 -25.17 -47.08 -4.89
C ARG A 105 -26.30 -47.92 -5.53
N ASP A 106 -26.73 -47.54 -6.72
CA ASP A 106 -27.75 -48.26 -7.47
C ASP A 106 -27.31 -49.69 -7.77
N ARG A 107 -26.04 -49.91 -8.18
CA ARG A 107 -25.47 -51.22 -8.44
C ARG A 107 -25.35 -52.07 -7.18
N VAL A 108 -24.94 -51.46 -6.06
CA VAL A 108 -24.90 -52.13 -4.74
C VAL A 108 -26.31 -52.56 -4.32
N SER A 109 -27.32 -51.71 -4.49
CA SER A 109 -28.71 -52.03 -4.19
C SER A 109 -29.27 -53.18 -5.06
N ALA A 110 -28.77 -53.28 -6.30
CA ALA A 110 -29.10 -54.37 -7.22
C ALA A 110 -28.26 -55.66 -6.98
N GLY A 111 -27.36 -55.66 -5.97
CA GLY A 111 -26.48 -56.80 -5.67
C GLY A 111 -25.35 -57.03 -6.70
N LEU A 112 -25.05 -56.02 -7.53
CA LEU A 112 -24.03 -56.09 -8.58
C LEU A 112 -22.65 -55.61 -8.13
N ASP A 113 -22.59 -54.82 -7.05
CA ASP A 113 -21.36 -54.30 -6.45
C ASP A 113 -21.39 -54.51 -4.92
N SER A 114 -20.23 -54.32 -4.28
CA SER A 114 -20.09 -54.47 -2.82
C SER A 114 -20.16 -53.11 -2.10
N GLN A 115 -20.43 -53.14 -0.80
CA GLN A 115 -20.36 -51.95 0.05
C GLN A 115 -18.95 -51.36 0.09
N LEU A 116 -17.91 -52.17 -0.14
CA LEU A 116 -16.53 -51.67 -0.22
C LEU A 116 -16.38 -50.68 -1.37
N GLU A 117 -16.89 -51.00 -2.56
CA GLU A 117 -16.86 -50.12 -3.74
C GLU A 117 -17.66 -48.85 -3.50
N GLN A 118 -18.81 -48.93 -2.79
CA GLN A 118 -19.57 -47.76 -2.40
C GLN A 118 -18.72 -46.85 -1.51
N HIS A 119 -18.14 -47.36 -0.44
CA HIS A 119 -17.33 -46.54 0.48
C HIS A 119 -16.09 -45.95 -0.18
N GLN A 120 -15.46 -46.69 -1.10
CA GLN A 120 -14.34 -46.19 -1.90
C GLN A 120 -14.77 -45.03 -2.81
N SER A 121 -15.90 -45.13 -3.48
CA SER A 121 -16.41 -44.04 -4.33
C SER A 121 -16.81 -42.80 -3.51
N GLU A 122 -17.42 -42.99 -2.34
CA GLU A 122 -17.79 -41.92 -1.43
C GLU A 122 -16.59 -41.22 -0.82
N GLY A 123 -15.49 -41.91 -0.56
CA GLY A 123 -14.26 -41.37 0.03
C GLY A 123 -13.63 -40.23 -0.77
N GLY A 124 -13.85 -40.18 -2.08
CA GLY A 124 -13.34 -39.08 -2.92
C GLY A 124 -14.14 -37.78 -2.87
N LEU A 125 -15.36 -37.78 -2.29
CA LEU A 125 -16.21 -36.58 -2.23
C LEU A 125 -15.68 -35.51 -1.26
N PRO A 126 -15.25 -35.84 -0.02
CA PRO A 126 -14.70 -34.85 0.90
C PRO A 126 -13.50 -34.12 0.34
N GLU A 127 -12.60 -34.84 -0.35
CA GLU A 127 -11.42 -34.23 -0.99
C GLU A 127 -11.81 -33.24 -2.07
N ALA A 128 -12.78 -33.59 -2.92
CA ALA A 128 -13.26 -32.69 -3.98
C ALA A 128 -13.92 -31.42 -3.38
N ARG A 129 -14.64 -31.54 -2.27
CA ARG A 129 -15.23 -30.41 -1.57
C ARG A 129 -14.16 -29.53 -0.94
N GLN A 130 -13.18 -30.13 -0.28
CA GLN A 130 -12.03 -29.40 0.28
C GLN A 130 -11.30 -28.59 -0.78
N GLN A 131 -11.09 -29.16 -1.95
CA GLN A 131 -10.49 -28.47 -3.10
C GLN A 131 -11.30 -27.24 -3.52
N ILE A 132 -12.62 -27.33 -3.54
CA ILE A 132 -13.50 -26.20 -3.88
C ILE A 132 -13.38 -25.09 -2.83
N GLU A 133 -13.41 -25.43 -1.52
CA GLU A 133 -13.27 -24.46 -0.45
C GLU A 133 -11.93 -23.74 -0.51
N ALA A 134 -10.83 -24.47 -0.74
CA ALA A 134 -9.50 -23.89 -0.90
C ALA A 134 -9.41 -22.92 -2.09
N LEU A 135 -10.05 -23.24 -3.22
CA LEU A 135 -10.10 -22.37 -4.39
C LEU A 135 -10.98 -21.12 -4.14
N GLN A 136 -12.07 -21.27 -3.38
CA GLN A 136 -12.92 -20.14 -3.00
C GLN A 136 -12.17 -19.19 -2.06
N GLU A 137 -11.46 -19.70 -1.06
CA GLU A 137 -10.58 -18.91 -0.19
C GLU A 137 -9.54 -18.15 -1.03
N GLN A 138 -8.83 -18.85 -1.93
CA GLN A 138 -7.84 -18.23 -2.81
C GLN A 138 -8.44 -17.12 -3.67
N SER A 139 -9.65 -17.32 -4.19
CA SER A 139 -10.37 -16.29 -4.95
C SER A 139 -10.65 -15.06 -4.10
N GLN A 140 -11.15 -15.24 -2.88
CA GLN A 140 -11.44 -14.13 -1.96
C GLN A 140 -10.17 -13.36 -1.56
N LEU A 141 -9.09 -14.07 -1.24
CA LEU A 141 -7.79 -13.45 -0.92
C LEU A 141 -7.26 -12.62 -2.10
N THR A 142 -7.38 -13.14 -3.33
CA THR A 142 -6.95 -12.42 -4.53
C THR A 142 -7.81 -11.19 -4.79
N ARG A 143 -9.13 -11.25 -4.57
CA ARG A 143 -10.04 -10.10 -4.67
C ARG A 143 -9.69 -9.02 -3.65
N ASN A 144 -9.43 -9.41 -2.40
CA ASN A 144 -9.03 -8.47 -1.35
C ASN A 144 -7.69 -7.81 -1.67
N ALA A 145 -6.71 -8.57 -2.19
CA ALA A 145 -5.43 -8.04 -2.64
C ALA A 145 -5.60 -7.02 -3.79
N LEU A 146 -6.49 -7.31 -4.76
CA LEU A 146 -6.82 -6.35 -5.83
C LEU A 146 -7.47 -5.08 -5.28
N GLY A 147 -8.41 -5.19 -4.35
CA GLY A 147 -9.02 -4.03 -3.68
C GLY A 147 -7.98 -3.17 -2.96
N ALA A 148 -7.02 -3.79 -2.29
CA ALA A 148 -5.91 -3.10 -1.63
C ALA A 148 -4.97 -2.39 -2.63
N LEU A 149 -4.64 -3.04 -3.75
CA LEU A 149 -3.78 -2.46 -4.79
C LEU A 149 -4.43 -1.25 -5.49
N VAL A 150 -5.77 -1.29 -5.67
CA VAL A 150 -6.54 -0.19 -6.30
C VAL A 150 -6.90 0.90 -5.28
N GLY A 151 -6.82 0.60 -3.97
CA GLY A 151 -7.21 1.52 -2.90
C GLY A 151 -8.73 1.63 -2.68
N ASP A 152 -9.52 0.74 -3.30
CA ASP A 152 -10.98 0.70 -3.14
C ASP A 152 -11.47 -0.74 -2.84
N PRO A 153 -11.86 -1.03 -1.59
CA PRO A 153 -12.34 -2.35 -1.20
C PRO A 153 -13.67 -2.74 -1.89
N LYS A 154 -14.45 -1.78 -2.39
CA LYS A 154 -15.71 -2.06 -3.12
C LYS A 154 -15.43 -2.68 -4.49
N VAL A 155 -14.32 -2.34 -5.11
CA VAL A 155 -13.90 -2.95 -6.39
C VAL A 155 -13.68 -4.44 -6.23
N ALA A 156 -13.13 -4.90 -5.10
CA ALA A 156 -12.93 -6.31 -4.81
C ALA A 156 -14.23 -7.14 -4.89
N LEU A 157 -15.34 -6.57 -4.43
CA LEU A 157 -16.65 -7.23 -4.42
C LEU A 157 -17.35 -7.18 -5.78
N ALA A 158 -17.14 -6.11 -6.55
CA ALA A 158 -17.79 -5.86 -7.84
C ALA A 158 -17.07 -6.50 -9.03
N LEU A 159 -15.80 -6.95 -8.85
CA LEU A 159 -15.01 -7.54 -9.93
C LEU A 159 -15.61 -8.86 -10.42
N SER A 160 -16.11 -8.84 -11.67
CA SER A 160 -16.33 -10.06 -12.44
C SER A 160 -14.99 -10.53 -13.01
N ALA A 161 -14.54 -11.74 -12.67
CA ALA A 161 -13.33 -12.29 -13.27
C ALA A 161 -13.60 -12.57 -14.77
N PRO A 162 -12.71 -12.11 -15.67
CA PRO A 162 -12.86 -12.42 -17.09
C PRO A 162 -12.67 -13.91 -17.32
N ALA A 163 -13.36 -14.44 -18.33
CA ALA A 163 -13.01 -15.75 -18.85
C ALA A 163 -11.56 -15.70 -19.39
N LEU A 164 -10.73 -16.69 -19.06
CA LEU A 164 -9.34 -16.77 -19.57
C LEU A 164 -9.26 -16.64 -21.10
N ALA A 165 -10.25 -17.18 -21.81
CA ALA A 165 -10.37 -17.07 -23.26
C ALA A 165 -10.58 -15.64 -23.79
N ALA A 166 -11.01 -14.70 -22.93
CA ALA A 166 -11.18 -13.29 -23.29
C ALA A 166 -9.88 -12.47 -23.15
N ILE A 167 -8.85 -13.02 -22.51
CA ILE A 167 -7.53 -12.39 -22.39
C ILE A 167 -6.81 -12.62 -23.73
N LYS A 168 -6.92 -11.61 -24.59
CA LYS A 168 -6.25 -11.63 -25.90
C LYS A 168 -4.75 -11.56 -25.69
N ASN A 169 -3.99 -12.43 -26.39
CA ASN A 169 -2.54 -12.26 -26.49
C ASN A 169 -2.27 -10.85 -27.06
N MET A 170 -1.57 -10.05 -26.30
CA MET A 170 -1.00 -8.81 -26.79
C MET A 170 0.31 -9.19 -27.49
N ASP A 171 0.23 -9.30 -28.81
CA ASP A 171 1.41 -9.42 -29.69
C ASP A 171 2.17 -8.07 -29.73
#